data_8da907d33702cd7cb1f7eac78c2a57f3
#
_entry.id   8da907d33702cd7cb1f7eac78c2a57f3
#
_cell.length_a   1.000
_cell.length_b   1.000
_cell.length_c   1.000
_cell.angle_alpha   90.00
_cell.angle_beta   90.00
_cell.angle_gamma   90.00
#
_symmetry.space_group_name_H-M   'P 1'
#
loop_
_entity.id
_entity.type
_entity.pdbx_description
1 polymer ?
#
loop_
_entity_poly.entity_id
_entity_poly.type
_entity_poly.pdbx_seq_one_letter_code
_entity_poly.pdbx_strand_id
1 'polypeptide(L)'
;MSNVNLMCEKSFSQADQEIVDVFMEFQQALIDNDLDKLNEMILDVPDFINVTGKYQSKDEFLSQIGDGTLNYLNFDILNPTILFDDENAASLIANVRLFIKINAKELRVISNSVVSFEKSSEKWCISKWEN
;
A
#
# COMPACT_ATOMS: atom_id res chain seq x y z
N MET A 1 14.63 -3.29 11.73
CA MET A 1 13.86 -2.09 12.08
C MET A 1 12.81 -1.82 11.02
N SER A 2 11.58 -1.57 11.42
CA SER A 2 10.51 -1.29 10.45
C SER A 2 10.63 0.13 9.90
N ASN A 3 10.51 0.28 8.58
CA ASN A 3 10.45 1.58 7.91
C ASN A 3 9.02 1.99 7.59
N VAL A 4 8.05 1.29 8.17
CA VAL A 4 6.64 1.62 8.09
C VAL A 4 6.22 2.09 9.49
N ASN A 5 5.77 3.33 9.59
CA ASN A 5 5.42 3.94 10.86
C ASN A 5 3.95 4.37 10.84
N LEU A 6 3.19 3.88 11.82
CA LEU A 6 1.79 4.28 11.99
C LEU A 6 1.74 5.42 13.00
N MET A 7 1.30 6.59 12.55
CA MET A 7 1.20 7.79 13.37
C MET A 7 -0.28 8.11 13.63
N CYS A 8 -0.83 7.50 14.67
CA CYS A 8 -2.22 7.64 15.02
C CYS A 8 -2.40 7.44 16.53
N GLU A 9 -3.13 8.34 17.17
CA GLU A 9 -3.40 8.27 18.60
C GLU A 9 -4.64 7.46 18.97
N LYS A 10 -5.52 7.22 17.99
CA LYS A 10 -6.75 6.48 18.27
C LYS A 10 -6.56 4.98 18.14
N SER A 11 -7.37 4.23 18.88
CA SER A 11 -7.42 2.78 18.78
C SER A 11 -8.37 2.36 17.66
N PHE A 12 -8.09 1.21 17.08
CA PHE A 12 -8.92 0.65 16.01
C PHE A 12 -9.77 -0.50 16.55
N SER A 13 -10.95 -0.69 15.95
CA SER A 13 -11.72 -1.93 16.18
C SER A 13 -10.91 -3.11 15.64
N GLN A 14 -11.28 -4.32 16.02
CA GLN A 14 -10.58 -5.50 15.51
C GLN A 14 -10.63 -5.59 13.98
N ALA A 15 -11.79 -5.29 13.39
CA ALA A 15 -11.96 -5.30 11.94
C ALA A 15 -11.09 -4.24 11.25
N ASP A 16 -11.08 -3.02 11.79
CA ASP A 16 -10.25 -1.94 11.25
C ASP A 16 -8.76 -2.28 11.39
N GLN A 17 -8.37 -2.85 12.51
CA GLN A 17 -6.98 -3.22 12.76
C GLN A 17 -6.48 -4.24 11.74
N GLU A 18 -7.32 -5.19 11.33
CA GLU A 18 -6.95 -6.15 10.28
C GLU A 18 -6.55 -5.45 8.99
N ILE A 19 -7.32 -4.44 8.58
CA ILE A 19 -7.03 -3.69 7.35
C ILE A 19 -5.75 -2.88 7.50
N VAL A 20 -5.56 -2.23 8.65
CA VAL A 20 -4.33 -1.48 8.92
C VAL A 20 -3.12 -2.41 8.87
N ASP A 21 -3.22 -3.59 9.47
CA ASP A 21 -2.14 -4.57 9.49
C ASP A 21 -1.79 -5.07 8.07
N VAL A 22 -2.79 -5.33 7.24
CA VAL A 22 -2.57 -5.74 5.85
C VAL A 22 -1.87 -4.64 5.07
N PHE A 23 -2.31 -3.39 5.25
CA PHE A 23 -1.68 -2.26 4.58
C PHE A 23 -0.22 -2.08 4.99
N MET A 24 0.07 -2.17 6.29
CA MET A 24 1.44 -2.06 6.78
C MET A 24 2.32 -3.22 6.28
N GLU A 25 1.78 -4.42 6.23
CA GLU A 25 2.46 -5.59 5.71
C GLU A 25 2.78 -5.42 4.22
N PHE A 26 1.82 -4.88 3.46
CA PHE A 26 2.02 -4.57 2.04
C PHE A 26 3.15 -3.54 1.86
N GLN A 27 3.13 -2.47 2.63
CA GLN A 27 4.17 -1.43 2.55
C GLN A 27 5.55 -1.97 2.94
N GLN A 28 5.61 -2.83 3.95
CA GLN A 28 6.88 -3.45 4.33
C GLN A 28 7.42 -4.35 3.21
N ALA A 29 6.54 -5.06 2.52
CA ALA A 29 6.94 -5.88 1.37
C ALA A 29 7.47 -5.02 0.22
N LEU A 30 6.92 -3.82 0.01
CA LEU A 30 7.45 -2.87 -0.97
C LEU A 30 8.86 -2.43 -0.61
N ILE A 31 9.11 -2.11 0.64
CA ILE A 31 10.44 -1.71 1.12
C ILE A 31 11.44 -2.85 0.98
N ASP A 32 11.01 -4.07 1.29
CA ASP A 32 11.86 -5.27 1.26
C ASP A 32 12.05 -5.85 -0.15
N ASN A 33 11.38 -5.30 -1.15
CA ASN A 33 11.37 -5.83 -2.52
C ASN A 33 10.95 -7.30 -2.58
N ASP A 34 10.00 -7.67 -1.74
CA ASP A 34 9.50 -9.05 -1.66
C ASP A 34 8.42 -9.28 -2.71
N LEU A 35 8.86 -9.58 -3.94
CA LEU A 35 7.98 -9.72 -5.09
C LEU A 35 6.96 -10.86 -4.94
N ASP A 36 7.37 -11.97 -4.34
CA ASP A 36 6.47 -13.10 -4.15
C ASP A 36 5.32 -12.72 -3.23
N LYS A 37 5.62 -12.04 -2.12
CA LYS A 37 4.62 -11.57 -1.19
C LYS A 37 3.70 -10.53 -1.81
N LEU A 38 4.26 -9.57 -2.55
CA LEU A 38 3.48 -8.56 -3.25
C LEU A 38 2.54 -9.20 -4.27
N ASN A 39 3.02 -10.20 -5.00
CA ASN A 39 2.20 -10.91 -5.98
C ASN A 39 1.00 -11.59 -5.31
N GLU A 40 1.17 -12.13 -4.11
CA GLU A 40 0.09 -12.76 -3.35
C GLU A 40 -0.90 -11.73 -2.77
N MET A 41 -0.41 -10.57 -2.37
CA MET A 41 -1.22 -9.54 -1.72
C MET A 41 -2.03 -8.69 -2.67
N ILE A 42 -1.68 -8.66 -3.95
CA ILE A 42 -2.34 -7.84 -4.96
C ILE A 42 -3.22 -8.72 -5.85
N LEU A 43 -4.44 -8.28 -6.10
CA LEU A 43 -5.33 -8.98 -7.03
C LEU A 43 -4.75 -8.97 -8.44
N ASP A 44 -5.18 -9.91 -9.29
CA ASP A 44 -4.64 -10.06 -10.63
C ASP A 44 -4.97 -8.88 -11.56
N VAL A 45 -6.07 -8.18 -11.30
CA VAL A 45 -6.47 -7.01 -12.10
C VAL A 45 -6.71 -5.82 -11.18
N PRO A 46 -5.65 -5.21 -10.62
CA PRO A 46 -5.79 -4.07 -9.73
C PRO A 46 -5.82 -2.76 -10.49
N ASP A 47 -6.33 -1.73 -9.83
CA ASP A 47 -6.23 -0.35 -10.30
C ASP A 47 -5.12 0.36 -9.51
N PHE A 48 -3.97 0.56 -10.13
CA PHE A 48 -2.88 1.31 -9.52
C PHE A 48 -2.67 2.66 -10.18
N ILE A 49 -2.58 3.69 -9.36
CA ILE A 49 -2.17 5.02 -9.78
C ILE A 49 -0.94 5.37 -8.95
N ASN A 50 0.21 5.52 -9.60
CA ASN A 50 1.46 5.79 -8.90
C ASN A 50 1.55 7.25 -8.45
N VAL A 51 2.63 7.61 -7.75
CA VAL A 51 2.82 8.96 -7.19
C VAL A 51 2.89 10.07 -8.25
N THR A 52 3.10 9.71 -9.50
CA THR A 52 3.11 10.68 -10.62
C THR A 52 1.74 10.79 -11.28
N GLY A 53 0.72 10.08 -10.79
CA GLY A 53 -0.64 10.09 -11.34
C GLY A 53 -0.86 9.18 -12.53
N LYS A 54 0.08 8.30 -12.82
CA LYS A 54 0.01 7.40 -13.96
C LYS A 54 -0.56 6.04 -13.58
N TYR A 55 -1.46 5.53 -14.42
CA TYR A 55 -1.99 4.18 -14.27
C TYR A 55 -0.91 3.12 -14.58
N GLN A 56 -0.90 2.07 -13.79
CA GLN A 56 0.01 0.94 -13.99
C GLN A 56 -0.73 -0.38 -13.82
N SER A 57 -0.36 -1.37 -14.64
CA SER A 57 -0.80 -2.74 -14.42
C SER A 57 0.00 -3.35 -13.27
N LYS A 58 -0.47 -4.48 -12.74
CA LYS A 58 0.25 -5.23 -11.73
C LYS A 58 1.65 -5.61 -12.20
N ASP A 59 1.78 -6.10 -13.43
CA ASP A 59 3.07 -6.51 -13.98
C ASP A 59 4.03 -5.32 -14.12
N GLU A 60 3.54 -4.18 -14.59
CA GLU A 60 4.36 -2.97 -14.69
C GLU A 60 4.85 -2.52 -13.33
N PHE A 61 3.95 -2.51 -12.34
CA PHE A 61 4.28 -2.10 -10.97
C PHE A 61 5.35 -3.01 -10.36
N LEU A 62 5.15 -4.33 -10.45
CA LEU A 62 6.08 -5.31 -9.89
C LEU A 62 7.43 -5.28 -10.63
N SER A 63 7.42 -5.07 -11.94
CA SER A 63 8.65 -4.96 -12.73
C SER A 63 9.51 -3.79 -12.28
N GLN A 64 8.91 -2.64 -12.00
CA GLN A 64 9.65 -1.47 -11.55
C GLN A 64 10.29 -1.69 -10.17
N ILE A 65 9.64 -2.43 -9.30
CA ILE A 65 10.19 -2.77 -8.01
C ILE A 65 11.31 -3.79 -8.18
N GLY A 66 11.09 -4.80 -9.00
CA GLY A 66 12.06 -5.88 -9.22
C GLY A 66 13.33 -5.44 -9.93
N ASP A 67 13.25 -4.47 -10.84
CA ASP A 67 14.43 -4.00 -11.59
C ASP A 67 15.15 -2.83 -10.92
N GLY A 68 14.64 -2.36 -9.78
CA GLY A 68 15.25 -1.28 -9.02
C GLY A 68 14.93 0.13 -9.50
N THR A 69 14.05 0.27 -10.49
CA THR A 69 13.61 1.59 -10.96
C THR A 69 12.89 2.35 -9.86
N LEU A 70 12.04 1.64 -9.12
CA LEU A 70 11.25 2.20 -8.04
C LEU A 70 11.61 1.49 -6.73
N ASN A 71 12.10 2.25 -5.77
CA ASN A 71 12.43 1.74 -4.44
C ASN A 71 11.69 2.54 -3.39
N TYR A 72 10.93 1.86 -2.54
CA TYR A 72 10.30 2.48 -1.38
C TYR A 72 11.26 2.36 -0.20
N LEU A 73 11.50 3.47 0.48
CA LEU A 73 12.47 3.53 1.57
C LEU A 73 11.82 3.72 2.93
N ASN A 74 10.72 4.47 2.99
CA ASN A 74 10.01 4.73 4.23
C ASN A 74 8.57 5.15 3.97
N PHE A 75 7.67 4.74 4.86
CA PHE A 75 6.26 5.16 4.86
C PHE A 75 5.89 5.64 6.27
N ASP A 76 5.29 6.83 6.34
CA ASP A 76 4.63 7.30 7.56
C ASP A 76 3.15 7.41 7.26
N ILE A 77 2.33 6.63 7.94
CA ILE A 77 0.88 6.59 7.76
C ILE A 77 0.24 7.49 8.81
N LEU A 78 -0.45 8.52 8.38
CA LEU A 78 -1.03 9.53 9.27
C LEU A 78 -2.54 9.34 9.37
N ASN A 79 -3.01 9.03 10.57
CA ASN A 79 -4.43 8.97 10.92
C ASN A 79 -5.31 8.25 9.91
N PRO A 80 -5.08 6.95 9.64
CA PRO A 80 -5.87 6.23 8.65
C PRO A 80 -7.31 6.07 9.10
N THR A 81 -8.21 6.14 8.12
CA THR A 81 -9.64 5.89 8.29
C THR A 81 -10.01 4.68 7.46
N ILE A 82 -10.70 3.72 8.06
CA ILE A 82 -11.11 2.49 7.38
C ILE A 82 -12.62 2.51 7.21
N LEU A 83 -13.07 2.23 5.99
CA LEU A 83 -14.48 2.16 5.63
C LEU A 83 -14.77 0.79 5.03
N PHE A 84 -15.77 0.11 5.56
CA PHE A 84 -16.22 -1.18 5.03
C PHE A 84 -17.45 -0.97 4.15
N ASP A 85 -17.39 -1.47 2.92
CA ASP A 85 -18.57 -1.50 2.05
C ASP A 85 -19.45 -2.70 2.39
N ASP A 86 -18.82 -3.83 2.70
CA ASP A 86 -19.45 -5.05 3.21
C ASP A 86 -18.39 -5.91 3.89
N GLU A 87 -18.72 -7.15 4.23
CA GLU A 87 -17.79 -8.07 4.91
C GLU A 87 -16.53 -8.40 4.10
N ASN A 88 -16.58 -8.21 2.79
CA ASN A 88 -15.52 -8.62 1.87
C ASN A 88 -14.89 -7.47 1.11
N ALA A 89 -15.26 -6.24 1.41
CA ALA A 89 -14.72 -5.06 0.72
C ALA A 89 -14.53 -3.91 1.70
N ALA A 90 -13.34 -3.32 1.68
CA ALA A 90 -12.99 -2.21 2.56
C ALA A 90 -12.06 -1.23 1.84
N SER A 91 -12.00 0.00 2.36
CA SER A 91 -11.08 1.02 1.89
C SER A 91 -10.35 1.64 3.07
N LEU A 92 -9.09 2.00 2.85
CA LEU A 92 -8.29 2.74 3.83
C LEU A 92 -7.91 4.07 3.19
N ILE A 93 -8.16 5.16 3.91
CA ILE A 93 -7.83 6.52 3.45
C ILE A 93 -6.88 7.13 4.46
N ALA A 94 -5.73 7.59 4.01
CA ALA A 94 -4.73 8.19 4.90
C ALA A 94 -3.85 9.17 4.14
N ASN A 95 -3.30 10.12 4.88
CA ASN A 95 -2.18 10.89 4.40
C ASN A 95 -0.93 10.07 4.67
N VAL A 96 -0.12 9.85 3.64
CA VAL A 96 1.10 9.05 3.76
C VAL A 96 2.28 9.88 3.32
N ARG A 97 3.30 9.95 4.18
CA ARG A 97 4.57 10.52 3.79
C ARG A 97 5.45 9.42 3.24
N LEU A 98 5.85 9.59 1.99
CA LEU A 98 6.63 8.61 1.26
C LEU A 98 8.05 9.10 1.08
N PHE A 99 9.03 8.25 1.39
CA PHE A 99 10.40 8.46 0.97
C PHE A 99 10.69 7.37 -0.06
N ILE A 100 10.90 7.78 -1.31
CA ILE A 100 11.09 6.86 -2.43
C ILE A 100 12.31 7.25 -3.24
N LYS A 101 12.78 6.29 -4.05
CA LYS A 101 13.88 6.51 -4.98
C LYS A 101 13.43 6.02 -6.35
N ILE A 102 13.39 6.93 -7.32
CA ILE A 102 13.01 6.62 -8.71
C ILE A 102 14.21 6.93 -9.59
N ASN A 103 14.71 5.91 -10.29
CA ASN A 103 15.88 6.03 -11.18
C ASN A 103 17.07 6.68 -10.46
N ALA A 104 17.35 6.23 -9.25
CA ALA A 104 18.43 6.73 -8.38
C ALA A 104 18.21 8.14 -7.84
N LYS A 105 17.06 8.75 -8.08
CA LYS A 105 16.71 10.07 -7.56
C LYS A 105 15.79 9.93 -6.34
N GLU A 106 16.19 10.50 -5.22
CA GLU A 106 15.41 10.48 -3.98
C GLU A 106 14.32 11.53 -3.99
N LEU A 107 13.12 11.14 -3.57
CA LEU A 107 11.96 12.02 -3.49
C LEU A 107 11.25 11.81 -2.16
N ARG A 108 10.76 12.92 -1.59
CA ARG A 108 9.89 12.91 -0.42
C ARG A 108 8.54 13.46 -0.86
N VAL A 109 7.51 12.66 -0.71
CA VAL A 109 6.18 12.99 -1.22
C VAL A 109 5.16 12.81 -0.09
N ILE A 110 4.19 13.72 -0.02
CA ILE A 110 3.02 13.56 0.83
C ILE A 110 1.85 13.23 -0.10
N SER A 111 1.21 12.11 0.13
CA SER A 111 0.14 11.63 -0.72
C SER A 111 -1.15 11.41 0.08
N ASN A 112 -2.28 11.76 -0.52
CA ASN A 112 -3.58 11.31 -0.03
C ASN A 112 -3.82 9.93 -0.61
N SER A 113 -3.51 8.91 0.15
CA SER A 113 -3.59 7.54 -0.33
C SER A 113 -4.97 6.97 -0.10
N VAL A 114 -5.53 6.35 -1.12
CA VAL A 114 -6.77 5.58 -1.04
C VAL A 114 -6.46 4.17 -1.50
N VAL A 115 -6.67 3.21 -0.61
CA VAL A 115 -6.37 1.81 -0.88
C VAL A 115 -7.65 1.01 -0.70
N SER A 116 -8.01 0.23 -1.70
CA SER A 116 -9.17 -0.64 -1.62
C SER A 116 -8.72 -2.09 -1.46
N PHE A 117 -9.47 -2.82 -0.65
CA PHE A 117 -9.19 -4.21 -0.31
C PHE A 117 -10.40 -5.07 -0.64
N GLU A 118 -10.15 -6.26 -1.14
CA GLU A 118 -11.18 -7.26 -1.33
C GLU A 118 -10.76 -8.56 -0.65
N LYS A 119 -11.69 -9.20 0.03
CA LYS A 119 -11.43 -10.47 0.71
C LYS A 119 -11.69 -11.62 -0.25
N SER A 120 -10.67 -12.39 -0.50
CA SER A 120 -10.72 -13.57 -1.37
C SER A 120 -10.18 -14.77 -0.61
N SER A 121 -10.98 -15.84 -0.51
CA SER A 121 -10.60 -17.05 0.23
C SER A 121 -10.14 -16.73 1.66
N GLU A 122 -10.91 -15.88 2.35
CA GLU A 122 -10.66 -15.42 3.72
C GLU A 122 -9.39 -14.58 3.90
N LYS A 123 -8.81 -14.12 2.80
CA LYS A 123 -7.59 -13.30 2.81
C LYS A 123 -7.86 -11.95 2.16
N TRP A 124 -7.46 -10.87 2.85
CA TRP A 124 -7.57 -9.52 2.31
C TRP A 124 -6.47 -9.28 1.27
N CYS A 125 -6.87 -8.82 0.09
CA CYS A 125 -5.96 -8.48 -1.01
C CYS A 125 -6.20 -7.06 -1.46
N ILE A 126 -5.18 -6.44 -2.03
CA ILE A 126 -5.26 -5.06 -2.53
C ILE A 126 -5.85 -5.08 -3.93
N SER A 127 -6.96 -4.35 -4.11
CA SER A 127 -7.66 -4.23 -5.40
C SER A 127 -7.43 -2.89 -6.06
N LYS A 128 -7.08 -1.86 -5.29
CA LYS A 128 -6.86 -0.51 -5.81
C LYS A 128 -5.92 0.25 -4.90
N TRP A 129 -5.01 1.00 -5.48
CA TRP A 129 -4.12 1.89 -4.74
C TRP A 129 -3.92 3.18 -5.52
N GLU A 130 -4.37 4.28 -4.93
CA GLU A 130 -4.17 5.63 -5.44
C GLU A 130 -3.24 6.40 -4.49
N ASN A 131 -2.21 6.96 -5.06
CA ASN A 131 -1.31 7.83 -4.30
C ASN A 131 -1.53 9.29 -4.66
#